data_5b817d3f801f3c71b0cf771629a97168
#
_entry.id   5b817d3f801f3c71b0cf771629a97168
#
_cell.length_a   1.000
_cell.length_b   1.000
_cell.length_c   1.000
_cell.angle_alpha   90.00
_cell.angle_beta   90.00
_cell.angle_gamma   90.00
#
_symmetry.space_group_name_H-M   'P 1'
#
loop_
_entity.id
_entity.type
_entity.pdbx_description
1 polymer ?
#
loop_
_entity_poly.entity_id
_entity_poly.type
_entity_poly.pdbx_seq_one_letter_code
_entity_poly.pdbx_strand_id
1 'polypeptide(L)'
;MSEDISRNYFEICEKKLTGESSIGILGTLIAGFSISLIPNIVKQENCQCILWTNNDLIQEILIWINTLLLGIVSIISGITVMYTTGLYWRGMKILSKRENVEGKVWIEIKDKRKGLLKKFNNWWDDEHKLRKMIRRLFISTVPLFILGISFSNNIWCNNCILGLIVLFLFMISCIILFILSWRINFRKI
;
A
#
# COMPACT_ATOMS: atom_id res chain seq x y z
N MET A 1 -36.05 13.05 -8.64
CA MET A 1 -35.29 13.37 -7.41
C MET A 1 -34.84 12.13 -6.59
N SER A 2 -35.63 11.03 -6.47
CA SER A 2 -35.20 9.84 -5.69
C SER A 2 -34.24 8.91 -6.43
N GLU A 3 -34.23 8.91 -7.74
CA GLU A 3 -33.41 8.04 -8.59
C GLU A 3 -31.96 8.54 -8.68
N ASP A 4 -31.79 9.85 -8.83
CA ASP A 4 -30.48 10.50 -8.82
C ASP A 4 -29.73 10.30 -7.50
N ILE A 5 -30.44 10.34 -6.37
CA ILE A 5 -29.86 10.11 -5.05
C ILE A 5 -29.33 8.68 -4.94
N SER A 6 -30.10 7.67 -5.38
CA SER A 6 -29.68 6.28 -5.27
C SER A 6 -28.51 5.96 -6.22
N ARG A 7 -28.48 6.51 -7.41
CA ARG A 7 -27.41 6.38 -8.38
C ARG A 7 -26.11 6.97 -7.84
N ASN A 8 -26.20 8.15 -7.25
CA ASN A 8 -25.06 8.83 -6.64
C ASN A 8 -24.45 8.02 -5.47
N TYR A 9 -25.27 7.36 -4.65
CA TYR A 9 -24.76 6.51 -3.57
C TYR A 9 -24.02 5.26 -4.07
N PHE A 10 -24.50 4.60 -5.12
CA PHE A 10 -23.78 3.47 -5.72
C PHE A 10 -22.42 3.90 -6.29
N GLU A 11 -22.37 5.02 -6.96
CA GLU A 11 -21.13 5.60 -7.48
C GLU A 11 -20.13 5.90 -6.34
N ILE A 12 -20.60 6.41 -5.21
CA ILE A 12 -19.77 6.61 -4.02
C ILE A 12 -19.21 5.28 -3.49
N CYS A 13 -20.01 4.21 -3.46
CA CYS A 13 -19.56 2.89 -3.04
C CYS A 13 -18.50 2.32 -3.99
N GLU A 14 -18.70 2.45 -5.29
CA GLU A 14 -17.73 2.05 -6.31
C GLU A 14 -16.43 2.84 -6.19
N LYS A 15 -16.49 4.16 -6.01
CA LYS A 15 -15.31 5.00 -5.76
C LYS A 15 -14.53 4.58 -4.51
N LYS A 16 -15.22 4.18 -3.43
CA LYS A 16 -14.56 3.62 -2.23
C LYS A 16 -13.80 2.34 -2.55
N LEU A 17 -14.40 1.42 -3.31
CA LEU A 17 -13.77 0.16 -3.70
C LEU A 17 -12.59 0.38 -4.66
N THR A 18 -12.74 1.29 -5.62
CA THR A 18 -11.66 1.64 -6.56
C THR A 18 -10.47 2.24 -5.83
N GLY A 19 -10.71 3.06 -4.80
CA GLY A 19 -9.65 3.60 -3.96
C GLY A 19 -8.85 2.50 -3.23
N GLU A 20 -9.51 1.46 -2.71
CA GLU A 20 -8.82 0.32 -2.11
C GLU A 20 -8.07 -0.53 -3.14
N SER A 21 -8.65 -0.73 -4.33
CA SER A 21 -7.98 -1.43 -5.43
C SER A 21 -6.70 -0.73 -5.87
N SER A 22 -6.69 0.61 -5.90
CA SER A 22 -5.49 1.39 -6.23
C SER A 22 -4.36 1.16 -5.23
N ILE A 23 -4.66 1.01 -3.94
CA ILE A 23 -3.66 0.64 -2.91
C ILE A 23 -3.10 -0.76 -3.20
N GLY A 24 -3.95 -1.70 -3.62
CA GLY A 24 -3.52 -3.04 -4.03
C GLY A 24 -2.55 -3.02 -5.20
N ILE A 25 -2.83 -2.22 -6.23
CA ILE A 25 -1.95 -2.07 -7.40
C ILE A 25 -0.58 -1.52 -6.98
N LEU A 26 -0.56 -0.46 -6.16
CA LEU A 26 0.70 0.08 -5.62
C LEU A 26 1.46 -0.95 -4.78
N GLY A 27 0.74 -1.75 -3.97
CA GLY A 27 1.32 -2.85 -3.20
C GLY A 27 1.99 -3.88 -4.09
N THR A 28 1.36 -4.26 -5.21
CA THR A 28 1.93 -5.19 -6.20
C THR A 28 3.23 -4.65 -6.79
N LEU A 29 3.26 -3.37 -7.16
CA LEU A 29 4.45 -2.74 -7.71
C LEU A 29 5.59 -2.73 -6.69
N ILE A 30 5.34 -2.33 -5.45
CA ILE A 30 6.37 -2.30 -4.39
C ILE A 30 6.87 -3.72 -4.09
N ALA A 31 5.98 -4.72 -4.00
CA ALA A 31 6.37 -6.11 -3.78
C ALA A 31 7.24 -6.62 -4.93
N GLY A 32 6.83 -6.37 -6.18
CA GLY A 32 7.57 -6.79 -7.37
C GLY A 32 8.97 -6.17 -7.44
N PHE A 33 9.08 -4.86 -7.20
CA PHE A 33 10.38 -4.20 -7.15
C PHE A 33 11.24 -4.71 -6.00
N SER A 34 10.68 -4.92 -4.80
CA SER A 34 11.43 -5.45 -3.66
C SER A 34 12.03 -6.82 -3.96
N ILE A 35 11.24 -7.73 -4.54
CA ILE A 35 11.69 -9.07 -4.92
C ILE A 35 12.76 -9.01 -6.02
N SER A 36 12.60 -8.14 -7.01
CA SER A 36 13.56 -8.02 -8.12
C SER A 36 14.89 -7.42 -7.70
N LEU A 37 14.92 -6.67 -6.61
CA LEU A 37 16.16 -6.08 -6.08
C LEU A 37 16.97 -7.07 -5.23
N ILE A 38 16.36 -8.05 -4.59
CA ILE A 38 17.05 -9.01 -3.72
C ILE A 38 18.20 -9.75 -4.44
N PRO A 39 18.04 -10.30 -5.65
CA PRO A 39 19.13 -10.99 -6.36
C PRO A 39 20.29 -10.07 -6.75
N ASN A 40 20.07 -8.75 -6.83
CA ASN A 40 21.08 -7.77 -7.20
C ASN A 40 21.91 -7.28 -6.00
N ILE A 41 21.65 -7.81 -4.82
CA ILE A 41 22.42 -7.51 -3.59
C ILE A 41 23.66 -8.43 -3.59
N VAL A 42 24.72 -7.99 -4.25
CA VAL A 42 25.95 -8.76 -4.39
C VAL A 42 27.11 -8.03 -3.70
N LYS A 43 28.03 -8.80 -3.11
CA LYS A 43 29.29 -8.27 -2.58
C LYS A 43 30.11 -7.70 -3.73
N GLN A 44 30.54 -6.46 -3.61
CA GLN A 44 31.42 -5.81 -4.60
C GLN A 44 32.84 -5.71 -4.08
N GLU A 45 33.77 -6.25 -4.87
CA GLU A 45 35.19 -6.29 -4.52
C GLU A 45 35.88 -4.92 -4.62
N ASN A 46 35.38 -4.04 -5.50
CA ASN A 46 35.97 -2.71 -5.77
C ASN A 46 34.97 -1.60 -5.46
N CYS A 47 34.88 -1.21 -4.21
CA CYS A 47 34.02 -0.12 -3.76
C CYS A 47 34.81 1.20 -3.78
N GLN A 48 34.37 2.19 -4.58
CA GLN A 48 35.03 3.49 -4.69
C GLN A 48 34.65 4.46 -3.55
N CYS A 49 33.67 4.11 -2.74
CA CYS A 49 33.20 4.99 -1.67
C CYS A 49 33.93 4.71 -0.36
N ILE A 50 34.62 5.74 0.15
CA ILE A 50 35.35 5.68 1.42
C ILE A 50 34.48 5.37 2.64
N LEU A 51 33.19 5.73 2.59
CA LEU A 51 32.21 5.44 3.65
C LEU A 51 31.88 3.94 3.75
N TRP A 52 31.97 3.21 2.67
CA TRP A 52 31.87 1.75 2.62
C TRP A 52 33.28 1.19 2.57
N THR A 53 33.89 1.06 3.72
CA THR A 53 35.24 0.49 3.83
C THR A 53 35.29 -0.91 3.21
N ASN A 54 36.47 -1.29 2.68
CA ASN A 54 36.77 -2.64 2.19
C ASN A 54 36.68 -3.71 3.30
N ASN A 55 35.89 -3.48 4.36
CA ASN A 55 35.68 -4.40 5.44
C ASN A 55 34.58 -5.40 5.05
N ASP A 56 35.00 -6.60 4.72
CA ASP A 56 34.14 -7.70 4.30
C ASP A 56 32.99 -7.97 5.25
N LEU A 57 33.20 -7.88 6.55
CA LEU A 57 32.21 -8.12 7.58
C LEU A 57 31.10 -7.04 7.56
N ILE A 58 31.47 -5.79 7.35
CA ILE A 58 30.47 -4.69 7.26
C ILE A 58 29.61 -4.86 6.02
N GLN A 59 30.20 -5.19 4.87
CA GLN A 59 29.45 -5.43 3.65
C GLN A 59 28.48 -6.61 3.82
N GLU A 60 28.89 -7.68 4.46
CA GLU A 60 28.05 -8.84 4.70
C GLU A 60 26.85 -8.51 5.60
N ILE A 61 27.08 -7.79 6.70
CA ILE A 61 26.00 -7.33 7.59
C ILE A 61 25.00 -6.46 6.83
N LEU A 62 25.45 -5.56 5.99
CA LEU A 62 24.60 -4.67 5.21
C LEU A 62 23.78 -5.43 4.16
N ILE A 63 24.35 -6.43 3.52
CA ILE A 63 23.64 -7.34 2.63
C ILE A 63 22.50 -8.03 3.36
N TRP A 64 22.75 -8.56 4.56
CA TRP A 64 21.73 -9.19 5.39
C TRP A 64 20.62 -8.22 5.79
N ILE A 65 20.98 -7.03 6.28
CA ILE A 65 20.01 -5.99 6.66
C ILE A 65 19.13 -5.60 5.45
N ASN A 66 19.75 -5.39 4.31
CA ASN A 66 19.04 -5.02 3.09
C ASN A 66 18.06 -6.11 2.63
N THR A 67 18.53 -7.36 2.60
CA THR A 67 17.68 -8.51 2.24
C THR A 67 16.50 -8.64 3.19
N LEU A 68 16.71 -8.50 4.50
CA LEU A 68 15.65 -8.50 5.50
C LEU A 68 14.64 -7.38 5.29
N LEU A 69 15.11 -6.15 5.08
CA LEU A 69 14.23 -5.00 4.84
C LEU A 69 13.36 -5.19 3.60
N LEU A 70 13.96 -5.56 2.48
CA LEU A 70 13.22 -5.81 1.24
C LEU A 70 12.26 -7.00 1.36
N GLY A 71 12.66 -8.04 2.09
CA GLY A 71 11.79 -9.18 2.41
C GLY A 71 10.57 -8.77 3.23
N ILE A 72 10.75 -7.97 4.29
CA ILE A 72 9.64 -7.45 5.12
C ILE A 72 8.71 -6.57 4.28
N VAL A 73 9.26 -5.66 3.47
CA VAL A 73 8.48 -4.81 2.55
C VAL A 73 7.65 -5.65 1.60
N SER A 74 8.23 -6.68 1.01
CA SER A 74 7.55 -7.60 0.10
C SER A 74 6.39 -8.34 0.77
N ILE A 75 6.58 -8.85 1.98
CA ILE A 75 5.55 -9.55 2.76
C ILE A 75 4.39 -8.60 3.10
N ILE A 76 4.67 -7.41 3.63
CA ILE A 76 3.61 -6.44 4.00
C ILE A 76 2.85 -5.99 2.76
N SER A 77 3.55 -5.73 1.66
CA SER A 77 2.91 -5.36 0.39
C SER A 77 2.05 -6.50 -0.16
N GLY A 78 2.51 -7.75 -0.08
CA GLY A 78 1.73 -8.94 -0.46
C GLY A 78 0.46 -9.11 0.36
N ILE A 79 0.54 -8.95 1.69
CA ILE A 79 -0.64 -8.98 2.58
C ILE A 79 -1.62 -7.86 2.20
N THR A 80 -1.11 -6.66 1.91
CA THR A 80 -1.94 -5.52 1.49
C THR A 80 -2.69 -5.83 0.19
N VAL A 81 -2.01 -6.40 -0.80
CA VAL A 81 -2.61 -6.80 -2.09
C VAL A 81 -3.72 -7.82 -1.87
N MET A 82 -3.45 -8.88 -1.12
CA MET A 82 -4.45 -9.93 -0.83
C MET A 82 -5.68 -9.36 -0.14
N TYR A 83 -5.46 -8.50 0.85
CA TYR A 83 -6.56 -7.90 1.60
C TYR A 83 -7.40 -6.95 0.74
N THR A 84 -6.77 -6.03 0.00
CA THR A 84 -7.49 -5.06 -0.84
C THR A 84 -8.23 -5.73 -1.99
N THR A 85 -7.65 -6.78 -2.58
CA THR A 85 -8.32 -7.61 -3.60
C THR A 85 -9.52 -8.31 -3.00
N GLY A 86 -9.38 -8.90 -1.81
CA GLY A 86 -10.49 -9.54 -1.09
C GLY A 86 -11.63 -8.57 -0.76
N LEU A 87 -11.30 -7.34 -0.32
CA LEU A 87 -12.29 -6.27 -0.09
C LEU A 87 -13.00 -5.89 -1.39
N TYR A 88 -12.26 -5.69 -2.47
CA TYR A 88 -12.83 -5.35 -3.77
C TYR A 88 -13.83 -6.41 -4.24
N TRP A 89 -13.43 -7.69 -4.22
CA TRP A 89 -14.31 -8.80 -4.62
C TRP A 89 -15.56 -8.91 -3.77
N ARG A 90 -15.44 -8.79 -2.44
CA ARG A 90 -16.60 -8.83 -1.52
C ARG A 90 -17.53 -7.65 -1.78
N GLY A 91 -16.99 -6.44 -1.91
CA GLY A 91 -17.75 -5.25 -2.21
C GLY A 91 -18.49 -5.33 -3.53
N MET A 92 -17.80 -5.76 -4.60
CA MET A 92 -18.41 -5.97 -5.91
C MET A 92 -19.49 -7.04 -5.88
N LYS A 93 -19.30 -8.13 -5.15
CA LYS A 93 -20.33 -9.16 -4.96
C LYS A 93 -21.60 -8.64 -4.26
N ILE A 94 -21.46 -7.69 -3.34
CA ILE A 94 -22.62 -7.04 -2.70
C ILE A 94 -23.31 -6.13 -3.71
N LEU A 95 -22.56 -5.36 -4.49
CA LEU A 95 -23.10 -4.40 -5.45
C LEU A 95 -23.66 -5.07 -6.71
N SER A 96 -23.07 -6.18 -7.21
CA SER A 96 -23.52 -6.90 -8.41
C SER A 96 -24.90 -7.56 -8.25
N LYS A 97 -25.35 -7.78 -7.02
CA LYS A 97 -26.74 -8.21 -6.76
C LYS A 97 -27.78 -7.17 -7.22
N ARG A 98 -27.34 -5.99 -7.67
CA ARG A 98 -28.20 -4.97 -8.29
C ARG A 98 -28.75 -5.43 -9.63
N GLU A 99 -27.96 -6.09 -10.48
CA GLU A 99 -28.33 -6.45 -11.86
C GLU A 99 -29.49 -7.46 -11.94
N ASN A 100 -29.62 -8.34 -10.94
CA ASN A 100 -30.73 -9.31 -10.87
C ASN A 100 -32.08 -8.71 -10.48
N VAL A 101 -32.20 -7.38 -10.40
CA VAL A 101 -33.41 -6.66 -10.01
C VAL A 101 -34.08 -5.98 -11.21
N GLU A 102 -33.42 -5.95 -12.38
CA GLU A 102 -34.00 -5.39 -13.62
C GLU A 102 -35.11 -6.33 -14.12
N GLY A 103 -36.35 -5.90 -13.93
CA GLY A 103 -37.56 -6.61 -14.37
C GLY A 103 -38.69 -6.63 -13.34
N LYS A 104 -38.48 -6.08 -12.14
CA LYS A 104 -39.49 -6.02 -11.07
C LYS A 104 -40.05 -4.62 -10.85
N VAL A 105 -41.24 -4.53 -10.27
CA VAL A 105 -42.00 -3.31 -10.00
C VAL A 105 -41.14 -2.29 -9.21
N TRP A 106 -41.18 -1.02 -9.61
CA TRP A 106 -40.36 0.09 -9.12
C TRP A 106 -40.28 0.25 -7.58
N ILE A 107 -41.33 -0.08 -6.85
CA ILE A 107 -41.40 0.02 -5.38
C ILE A 107 -40.48 -1.03 -4.75
N GLU A 108 -40.53 -2.26 -5.24
CA GLU A 108 -39.72 -3.39 -4.76
C GLU A 108 -38.24 -3.19 -5.04
N ILE A 109 -37.92 -2.51 -6.17
CA ILE A 109 -36.56 -2.13 -6.54
C ILE A 109 -35.96 -1.13 -5.55
N LYS A 110 -36.74 -0.11 -5.14
CA LYS A 110 -36.29 0.94 -4.21
C LYS A 110 -35.93 0.39 -2.84
N ASP A 111 -36.74 -0.49 -2.31
CA ASP A 111 -36.50 -1.08 -0.97
C ASP A 111 -35.33 -2.08 -0.98
N LYS A 112 -35.20 -2.87 -2.05
CA LYS A 112 -34.02 -3.75 -2.24
C LYS A 112 -32.72 -2.95 -2.40
N ARG A 113 -32.71 -1.86 -3.16
CA ARG A 113 -31.56 -0.98 -3.29
C ARG A 113 -31.12 -0.39 -1.95
N LYS A 114 -32.08 0.10 -1.14
CA LYS A 114 -31.79 0.58 0.22
C LYS A 114 -31.21 -0.51 1.10
N GLY A 115 -31.78 -1.72 1.02
CA GLY A 115 -31.27 -2.89 1.76
C GLY A 115 -29.83 -3.26 1.39
N LEU A 116 -29.47 -3.22 0.08
CA LEU A 116 -28.12 -3.49 -0.40
C LEU A 116 -27.13 -2.43 0.06
N LEU A 117 -27.50 -1.14 -0.03
CA LEU A 117 -26.66 -0.05 0.44
C LEU A 117 -26.44 -0.11 1.95
N LYS A 118 -27.49 -0.40 2.74
CA LYS A 118 -27.35 -0.60 4.18
C LYS A 118 -26.40 -1.77 4.49
N LYS A 119 -26.54 -2.89 3.76
CA LYS A 119 -25.67 -4.05 3.90
C LYS A 119 -24.23 -3.73 3.54
N PHE A 120 -24.00 -2.98 2.46
CA PHE A 120 -22.66 -2.53 2.08
C PHE A 120 -22.04 -1.62 3.15
N ASN A 121 -22.79 -0.62 3.64
CA ASN A 121 -22.28 0.30 4.65
C ASN A 121 -21.97 -0.42 5.96
N ASN A 122 -22.84 -1.29 6.45
CA ASN A 122 -22.56 -2.06 7.66
C ASN A 122 -21.29 -2.90 7.50
N TRP A 123 -21.17 -3.66 6.39
CA TRP A 123 -19.96 -4.42 6.12
C TRP A 123 -18.72 -3.52 6.00
N TRP A 124 -18.85 -2.36 5.34
CA TRP A 124 -17.76 -1.41 5.18
C TRP A 124 -17.32 -0.81 6.51
N ASP A 125 -18.23 -0.58 7.42
CA ASP A 125 -17.94 -0.04 8.76
C ASP A 125 -17.34 -1.12 9.68
N ASP A 126 -17.82 -2.36 9.58
CA ASP A 126 -17.23 -3.49 10.30
C ASP A 126 -15.76 -3.71 9.94
N GLU A 127 -15.41 -3.56 8.66
CA GLU A 127 -14.03 -3.69 8.18
C GLU A 127 -13.16 -2.45 8.46
N HIS A 128 -13.72 -1.38 9.02
CA HIS A 128 -13.03 -0.10 9.18
C HIS A 128 -11.70 -0.21 9.95
N LYS A 129 -11.70 -0.94 11.06
CA LYS A 129 -10.49 -1.09 11.91
C LYS A 129 -9.37 -1.81 11.16
N LEU A 130 -9.70 -2.91 10.49
CA LEU A 130 -8.74 -3.72 9.75
C LEU A 130 -8.19 -2.94 8.54
N ARG A 131 -9.05 -2.27 7.77
CA ARG A 131 -8.62 -1.39 6.67
C ARG A 131 -7.66 -0.30 7.14
N LYS A 132 -7.96 0.34 8.27
CA LYS A 132 -7.09 1.37 8.84
C LYS A 132 -5.72 0.82 9.25
N MET A 133 -5.69 -0.38 9.82
CA MET A 133 -4.45 -1.07 10.18
C MET A 133 -3.62 -1.41 8.93
N ILE A 134 -4.22 -2.04 7.94
CA ILE A 134 -3.55 -2.43 6.69
C ILE A 134 -3.02 -1.21 5.94
N ARG A 135 -3.79 -0.13 5.84
CA ARG A 135 -3.32 1.12 5.24
C ARG A 135 -2.11 1.71 5.97
N ARG A 136 -2.10 1.68 7.30
CA ARG A 136 -0.96 2.15 8.09
C ARG A 136 0.29 1.30 7.85
N LEU A 137 0.12 -0.02 7.85
CA LEU A 137 1.20 -0.95 7.53
C LEU A 137 1.73 -0.70 6.11
N PHE A 138 0.85 -0.54 5.14
CA PHE A 138 1.24 -0.23 3.76
C PHE A 138 2.00 1.10 3.65
N ILE A 139 1.52 2.16 4.29
CA ILE A 139 2.20 3.46 4.29
C ILE A 139 3.61 3.34 4.87
N SER A 140 3.81 2.50 5.90
CA SER A 140 5.14 2.27 6.48
C SER A 140 6.10 1.49 5.56
N THR A 141 5.60 0.81 4.52
CA THR A 141 6.47 0.10 3.57
C THR A 141 7.26 1.05 2.68
N VAL A 142 6.74 2.24 2.40
CA VAL A 142 7.41 3.22 1.52
C VAL A 142 8.77 3.65 2.08
N PRO A 143 8.89 4.16 3.32
CA PRO A 143 10.19 4.50 3.88
C PRO A 143 11.09 3.27 4.07
N LEU A 144 10.54 2.10 4.45
CA LEU A 144 11.32 0.88 4.55
C LEU A 144 11.90 0.44 3.20
N PHE A 145 11.13 0.59 2.12
CA PHE A 145 11.58 0.32 0.76
C PHE A 145 12.71 1.26 0.34
N ILE A 146 12.55 2.58 0.57
CA ILE A 146 13.59 3.57 0.27
C ILE A 146 14.84 3.30 1.11
N LEU A 147 14.68 2.93 2.39
CA LEU A 147 15.78 2.52 3.25
C LEU A 147 16.50 1.28 2.71
N GLY A 148 15.74 0.25 2.29
CA GLY A 148 16.31 -0.94 1.67
C GLY A 148 17.13 -0.60 0.42
N ILE A 149 16.62 0.27 -0.44
CA ILE A 149 17.38 0.75 -1.62
C ILE A 149 18.64 1.52 -1.18
N SER A 150 18.54 2.37 -0.16
CA SER A 150 19.68 3.17 0.31
C SER A 150 20.82 2.34 0.88
N PHE A 151 20.55 1.16 1.42
CA PHE A 151 21.56 0.22 1.86
C PHE A 151 22.08 -0.71 0.75
N SER A 152 21.62 -0.55 -0.48
CA SER A 152 22.14 -1.33 -1.60
C SER A 152 23.62 -1.03 -1.86
N ASN A 153 24.48 -2.02 -1.72
CA ASN A 153 25.91 -1.90 -1.99
C ASN A 153 26.20 -1.34 -3.39
N ASN A 154 25.39 -1.71 -4.38
CA ASN A 154 25.54 -1.24 -5.75
C ASN A 154 25.47 0.29 -5.85
N ILE A 155 24.56 0.92 -5.10
CA ILE A 155 24.39 2.37 -5.13
C ILE A 155 25.61 3.06 -4.52
N TRP A 156 26.04 2.61 -3.34
CA TRP A 156 27.15 3.22 -2.62
C TRP A 156 28.49 2.97 -3.30
N CYS A 157 28.72 1.75 -3.78
CA CYS A 157 30.00 1.41 -4.39
C CYS A 157 30.21 2.07 -5.76
N ASN A 158 29.13 2.26 -6.53
CA ASN A 158 29.22 2.91 -7.83
C ASN A 158 29.20 4.45 -7.73
N ASN A 159 28.45 5.00 -6.78
CA ASN A 159 28.32 6.45 -6.66
C ASN A 159 27.88 6.87 -5.25
N CYS A 160 28.82 7.36 -4.44
CA CYS A 160 28.55 7.89 -3.10
C CYS A 160 27.50 9.00 -3.08
N ILE A 161 27.49 9.86 -4.10
CA ILE A 161 26.53 10.98 -4.20
C ILE A 161 25.11 10.42 -4.36
N LEU A 162 24.94 9.40 -5.17
CA LEU A 162 23.64 8.74 -5.36
C LEU A 162 23.14 8.10 -4.06
N GLY A 163 24.00 7.43 -3.31
CA GLY A 163 23.69 6.89 -2.00
C GLY A 163 23.22 7.95 -1.00
N LEU A 164 23.89 9.11 -0.97
CA LEU A 164 23.49 10.26 -0.14
C LEU A 164 22.14 10.84 -0.57
N ILE A 165 21.87 10.95 -1.87
CA ILE A 165 20.57 11.40 -2.40
C ILE A 165 19.45 10.47 -1.94
N VAL A 166 19.65 9.16 -2.04
CA VAL A 166 18.62 8.18 -1.62
C VAL A 166 18.37 8.21 -0.11
N LEU A 167 19.43 8.38 0.70
CA LEU A 167 19.29 8.60 2.14
C LEU A 167 18.52 9.88 2.45
N PHE A 168 18.78 10.96 1.75
CA PHE A 168 18.05 12.23 1.90
C PHE A 168 16.57 12.07 1.55
N LEU A 169 16.25 11.36 0.47
CA LEU A 169 14.87 11.02 0.10
C LEU A 169 14.18 10.19 1.18
N PHE A 170 14.91 9.26 1.81
CA PHE A 170 14.38 8.51 2.96
C PHE A 170 14.02 9.44 4.13
N MET A 171 14.90 10.35 4.51
CA MET A 171 14.64 11.32 5.56
C MET A 171 13.41 12.18 5.25
N ILE A 172 13.27 12.68 4.03
CA ILE A 172 12.10 13.45 3.59
C ILE A 172 10.83 12.59 3.70
N SER A 173 10.86 11.34 3.25
CA SER A 173 9.69 10.46 3.31
C SER A 173 9.24 10.20 4.75
N CYS A 174 10.18 10.01 5.68
CA CYS A 174 9.88 9.88 7.10
C CYS A 174 9.24 11.15 7.69
N ILE A 175 9.75 12.33 7.34
CA ILE A 175 9.19 13.62 7.78
C ILE A 175 7.76 13.80 7.26
N ILE A 176 7.54 13.53 5.96
CA ILE A 176 6.20 13.62 5.36
C ILE A 176 5.22 12.68 6.07
N LEU A 177 5.61 11.42 6.30
CA LEU A 177 4.78 10.45 7.01
C LEU A 177 4.49 10.87 8.44
N PHE A 178 5.47 11.46 9.14
CA PHE A 178 5.28 12.00 10.47
C PHE A 178 4.25 13.13 10.46
N ILE A 179 4.36 14.09 9.54
CA ILE A 179 3.43 15.21 9.40
C ILE A 179 2.01 14.71 9.06
N LEU A 180 1.88 13.76 8.14
CA LEU A 180 0.59 13.18 7.77
C LEU A 180 -0.04 12.42 8.96
N SER A 181 0.75 11.63 9.68
CA SER A 181 0.30 10.94 10.88
C SER A 181 -0.16 11.91 11.97
N TRP A 182 0.59 12.99 12.17
CA TRP A 182 0.24 14.06 13.09
C TRP A 182 -1.09 14.72 12.71
N ARG A 183 -1.26 15.16 11.45
CA ARG A 183 -2.51 15.77 10.98
C ARG A 183 -3.74 14.87 11.15
N ILE A 184 -3.60 13.56 10.91
CA ILE A 184 -4.71 12.61 11.04
C ILE A 184 -5.12 12.45 12.50
N ASN A 185 -4.18 12.51 13.44
CA ASN A 185 -4.47 12.38 14.87
C ASN A 185 -5.08 13.66 15.47
N PHE A 186 -4.69 14.84 15.01
CA PHE A 186 -5.22 16.12 15.55
C PHE A 186 -6.56 16.57 14.94
N ARG A 187 -6.99 16.03 13.80
CA ARG A 187 -8.33 16.32 13.26
C ARG A 187 -9.47 15.57 13.96
N LYS A 188 -9.19 14.83 15.02
CA LYS A 188 -10.20 14.10 15.82
C LYS A 188 -10.52 14.76 17.16
N ILE A 189 -10.02 15.97 17.39
CA ILE A 189 -10.43 16.86 18.47
C ILE A 189 -11.25 18.00 17.85
#